data_44c556d67be8a53833482d95ff4a33ba
#
_entry.id   44c556d67be8a53833482d95ff4a33ba
#
_cell.length_a   1.000
_cell.length_b   1.000
_cell.length_c   1.000
_cell.angle_alpha   90.00
_cell.angle_beta   90.00
_cell.angle_gamma   90.00
#
_symmetry.space_group_name_H-M   'P 1'
#
loop_
_entity.id
_entity.type
_entity.pdbx_description
1 polymer ?
#
loop_
_entity_poly.entity_id
_entity_poly.type
_entity_poly.pdbx_seq_one_letter_code
_entity_poly.pdbx_strand_id
1 'polypeptide(L)'
;MPTQNSHDNGLLAAAEDNIKNLSRRNFLGYIGGASALLLTAAACKKSDTPSTSKGVDLGSKDTGILNYAYALEQIEAAFYTKVFESPYAGITAAESARLGDIRDHEISHREFFKNALGTSAIISLTLDFSTINFGTRDGVLSTAKAFEDLGVSAYNGAGHLLASADYLLLAGKIVSVEARHAAYIRDLIAPGSFADGLDMNGLEMSRTPIEVLAIAASYIKNKINASNLPTS
;
A
#
# COMPACT_ATOMS: atom_id res chain seq x y z
N MET A 1 19.58 -6.02 48.02
CA MET A 1 19.99 -6.53 46.70
C MET A 1 18.74 -7.11 46.04
N PRO A 2 18.21 -6.54 44.99
CA PRO A 2 17.08 -7.14 44.26
C PRO A 2 17.61 -8.12 43.21
N THR A 3 17.04 -9.30 43.18
CA THR A 3 17.30 -10.37 42.22
C THR A 3 16.74 -9.97 40.84
N GLN A 4 17.61 -9.89 39.83
CA GLN A 4 17.25 -9.66 38.43
C GLN A 4 16.47 -10.84 37.87
N ASN A 5 15.36 -10.50 37.21
CA ASN A 5 14.44 -11.42 36.57
C ASN A 5 15.08 -12.05 35.32
N SER A 6 15.33 -13.34 35.34
CA SER A 6 15.89 -14.12 34.21
C SER A 6 14.86 -14.49 33.13
N HIS A 7 13.62 -14.01 33.22
CA HIS A 7 12.55 -14.32 32.27
C HIS A 7 12.53 -13.44 31.01
N ASP A 8 13.08 -12.22 31.08
CA ASP A 8 13.04 -11.30 29.91
C ASP A 8 14.05 -11.63 28.81
N ASN A 9 15.17 -12.26 29.15
CA ASN A 9 16.21 -12.61 28.17
C ASN A 9 15.83 -13.76 27.23
N GLY A 10 14.92 -14.64 27.65
CA GLY A 10 14.47 -15.77 26.82
C GLY A 10 13.52 -15.35 25.67
N LEU A 11 12.68 -14.37 25.93
CA LEU A 11 11.72 -13.87 24.92
C LEU A 11 12.41 -13.03 23.83
N LEU A 12 13.41 -12.25 24.21
CA LEU A 12 14.20 -11.46 23.26
C LEU A 12 15.11 -12.33 22.40
N ALA A 13 15.73 -13.37 22.96
CA ALA A 13 16.56 -14.33 22.22
C ALA A 13 15.73 -15.17 21.21
N ALA A 14 14.52 -15.58 21.60
CA ALA A 14 13.60 -16.30 20.70
C ALA A 14 13.07 -15.41 19.55
N ALA A 15 12.91 -14.12 19.79
CA ALA A 15 12.53 -13.16 18.75
C ALA A 15 13.68 -12.89 17.77
N GLU A 16 14.92 -12.81 18.25
CA GLU A 16 16.11 -12.60 17.41
C GLU A 16 16.42 -13.81 16.51
N ASP A 17 16.24 -15.05 16.97
CA ASP A 17 16.45 -16.24 16.17
C ASP A 17 15.40 -16.42 15.06
N ASN A 18 14.16 -15.99 15.29
CA ASN A 18 13.13 -15.98 14.25
C ASN A 18 13.40 -14.93 13.16
N ILE A 19 14.01 -13.79 13.50
CA ILE A 19 14.34 -12.73 12.54
C ILE A 19 15.52 -13.13 11.63
N LYS A 20 16.51 -13.87 12.14
CA LYS A 20 17.69 -14.31 11.38
C LYS A 20 17.39 -15.30 10.26
N ASN A 21 16.27 -16.02 10.33
CA ASN A 21 15.87 -17.03 9.34
C ASN A 21 14.95 -16.51 8.23
N LEU A 22 14.55 -15.24 8.25
CA LEU A 22 13.76 -14.61 7.19
C LEU A 22 14.66 -14.14 6.05
N SER A 23 15.24 -15.08 5.30
CA SER A 23 15.86 -14.72 4.03
C SER A 23 14.76 -14.33 3.03
N ARG A 24 15.07 -13.40 2.09
CA ARG A 24 14.15 -13.00 1.00
C ARG A 24 13.57 -14.19 0.24
N ARG A 25 14.30 -15.30 0.21
CA ARG A 25 13.92 -16.56 -0.42
C ARG A 25 12.89 -17.33 0.39
N ASN A 26 13.01 -17.36 1.72
CA ASN A 26 12.05 -17.99 2.62
C ASN A 26 10.75 -17.20 2.71
N PHE A 27 10.81 -15.87 2.64
CA PHE A 27 9.65 -14.98 2.58
C PHE A 27 8.75 -15.28 1.37
N LEU A 28 9.34 -15.46 0.17
CA LEU A 28 8.60 -15.85 -1.03
C LEU A 28 8.07 -17.30 -0.95
N GLY A 29 8.74 -18.19 -0.21
CA GLY A 29 8.31 -19.57 0.03
C GLY A 29 7.08 -19.68 0.94
N TYR A 30 6.95 -18.79 1.94
CA TYR A 30 5.79 -18.79 2.85
C TYR A 30 4.51 -18.32 2.16
N ILE A 31 4.60 -17.39 1.21
CA ILE A 31 3.45 -16.94 0.42
C ILE A 31 2.99 -18.00 -0.59
N GLY A 32 3.93 -18.79 -1.13
CA GLY A 32 3.61 -19.88 -2.08
C GLY A 32 3.06 -21.17 -1.44
N GLY A 33 3.30 -21.39 -0.15
CA GLY A 33 2.94 -22.63 0.55
C GLY A 33 1.47 -22.75 1.00
N ALA A 34 0.76 -21.66 1.12
CA ALA A 34 -0.64 -21.64 1.57
C ALA A 34 -1.66 -21.92 0.44
N SER A 35 -1.23 -21.98 -0.82
CA SER A 35 -2.13 -22.13 -1.98
C SER A 35 -2.24 -23.56 -2.52
N ALA A 36 -1.65 -24.58 -1.88
CA ALA A 36 -1.53 -25.93 -2.42
C ALA A 36 -2.55 -26.96 -1.91
N LEU A 37 -3.71 -26.54 -1.42
CA LEU A 37 -4.79 -27.50 -1.07
C LEU A 37 -6.14 -26.89 -1.45
N LEU A 38 -6.56 -27.09 -2.71
CA LEU A 38 -7.94 -27.30 -3.16
C LEU A 38 -8.01 -27.30 -4.70
N LEU A 39 -7.41 -28.34 -5.32
CA LEU A 39 -7.80 -28.71 -6.68
C LEU A 39 -8.92 -29.77 -6.56
N THR A 40 -10.15 -29.34 -6.47
CA THR A 40 -11.29 -30.14 -6.88
C THR A 40 -11.84 -29.59 -8.18
N ALA A 41 -11.80 -30.44 -9.18
CA ALA A 41 -12.36 -30.18 -10.49
C ALA A 41 -13.83 -29.74 -10.42
N ALA A 42 -14.12 -28.58 -10.96
CA ALA A 42 -15.47 -28.20 -11.32
C ALA A 42 -15.47 -27.81 -12.80
N ALA A 43 -16.28 -28.55 -13.54
CA ALA A 43 -16.46 -28.52 -14.96
C ALA A 43 -16.84 -27.13 -15.49
N CYS A 44 -16.44 -26.89 -16.74
CA CYS A 44 -16.81 -25.80 -17.62
C CYS A 44 -18.26 -25.35 -17.46
N LYS A 45 -18.46 -24.08 -17.14
CA LYS A 45 -19.66 -23.33 -17.47
C LYS A 45 -19.27 -22.08 -18.25
N LYS A 46 -19.99 -21.92 -19.34
CA LYS A 46 -19.97 -20.87 -20.36
C LYS A 46 -19.48 -19.50 -19.88
N SER A 47 -18.68 -18.92 -20.73
CA SER A 47 -18.35 -17.51 -20.80
C SER A 47 -19.59 -16.62 -20.72
N ASP A 48 -19.87 -16.13 -19.52
CA ASP A 48 -20.70 -14.93 -19.41
C ASP A 48 -19.79 -13.73 -19.66
N THR A 49 -20.12 -12.99 -20.71
CA THR A 49 -19.56 -11.68 -21.01
C THR A 49 -19.61 -10.86 -19.73
N PRO A 50 -18.49 -10.23 -19.28
CA PRO A 50 -18.52 -9.45 -18.05
C PRO A 50 -19.56 -8.35 -18.18
N SER A 51 -20.62 -8.42 -17.39
CA SER A 51 -21.58 -7.33 -17.27
C SER A 51 -20.85 -6.11 -16.72
N THR A 52 -20.63 -5.11 -17.56
CA THR A 52 -19.90 -3.87 -17.26
C THR A 52 -20.58 -2.99 -16.19
N SER A 53 -21.65 -3.48 -15.55
CA SER A 53 -22.43 -2.72 -14.57
C SER A 53 -21.99 -2.89 -13.10
N LYS A 54 -21.15 -3.88 -12.79
CA LYS A 54 -20.81 -4.19 -11.38
C LYS A 54 -19.48 -3.58 -10.87
N GLY A 55 -18.65 -3.05 -11.77
CA GLY A 55 -17.34 -2.51 -11.41
C GLY A 55 -16.28 -3.60 -11.12
N VAL A 56 -15.06 -3.16 -10.73
CA VAL A 56 -13.97 -4.02 -10.28
C VAL A 56 -14.24 -4.40 -8.82
N ASP A 57 -14.55 -5.67 -8.57
CA ASP A 57 -14.84 -6.18 -7.22
C ASP A 57 -13.52 -6.42 -6.48
N LEU A 58 -13.33 -5.76 -5.35
CA LEU A 58 -12.14 -5.94 -4.51
C LEU A 58 -12.14 -7.28 -3.78
N GLY A 59 -13.29 -7.96 -3.70
CA GLY A 59 -13.46 -9.18 -2.93
C GLY A 59 -13.82 -8.90 -1.47
N SER A 60 -13.58 -9.90 -0.60
CA SER A 60 -13.97 -9.86 0.81
C SER A 60 -12.83 -10.32 1.72
N LYS A 61 -12.97 -10.12 3.03
CA LYS A 61 -11.99 -10.53 4.04
C LYS A 61 -10.60 -9.97 3.71
N ASP A 62 -9.54 -10.70 4.07
CA ASP A 62 -8.14 -10.30 3.81
C ASP A 62 -7.88 -10.07 2.33
N THR A 63 -8.41 -10.91 1.44
CA THR A 63 -8.26 -10.72 -0.01
C THR A 63 -8.83 -9.37 -0.46
N GLY A 64 -9.97 -8.96 0.10
CA GLY A 64 -10.56 -7.64 -0.18
C GLY A 64 -9.66 -6.50 0.28
N ILE A 65 -9.10 -6.57 1.48
CA ILE A 65 -8.18 -5.56 2.02
C ILE A 65 -6.87 -5.51 1.24
N LEU A 66 -6.31 -6.66 0.85
CA LEU A 66 -5.11 -6.70 0.02
C LEU A 66 -5.36 -6.11 -1.39
N ASN A 67 -6.52 -6.37 -2.01
CA ASN A 67 -6.91 -5.74 -3.27
C ASN A 67 -7.16 -4.24 -3.14
N TYR A 68 -7.71 -3.80 -2.01
CA TYR A 68 -7.83 -2.39 -1.69
C TYR A 68 -6.46 -1.71 -1.63
N ALA A 69 -5.50 -2.26 -0.88
CA ALA A 69 -4.13 -1.76 -0.86
C ALA A 69 -3.51 -1.80 -2.27
N TYR A 70 -3.65 -2.92 -2.99
CA TYR A 70 -3.14 -3.04 -4.36
C TYR A 70 -3.69 -1.98 -5.32
N ALA A 71 -4.95 -1.55 -5.14
CA ALA A 71 -5.53 -0.47 -5.95
C ALA A 71 -4.82 0.88 -5.68
N LEU A 72 -4.46 1.18 -4.44
CA LEU A 72 -3.74 2.40 -4.06
C LEU A 72 -2.30 2.37 -4.60
N GLU A 73 -1.59 1.26 -4.42
CA GLU A 73 -0.23 1.09 -4.94
C GLU A 73 -0.17 1.21 -6.49
N GLN A 74 -1.24 0.83 -7.18
CA GLN A 74 -1.31 1.07 -8.64
C GLN A 74 -1.34 2.56 -8.98
N ILE A 75 -2.02 3.39 -8.17
CA ILE A 75 -2.09 4.84 -8.36
C ILE A 75 -0.71 5.45 -8.11
N GLU A 76 -0.11 5.15 -6.98
CA GLU A 76 1.16 5.72 -6.53
C GLU A 76 2.31 5.33 -7.45
N ALA A 77 2.45 4.05 -7.77
CA ALA A 77 3.45 3.57 -8.72
C ALA A 77 3.32 4.22 -10.10
N ALA A 78 2.10 4.41 -10.60
CA ALA A 78 1.87 5.05 -11.90
C ALA A 78 2.14 6.56 -11.85
N PHE A 79 1.76 7.23 -10.76
CA PHE A 79 2.02 8.65 -10.56
C PHE A 79 3.53 8.93 -10.53
N TYR A 80 4.28 8.25 -9.67
CA TYR A 80 5.73 8.46 -9.58
C TYR A 80 6.48 8.01 -10.84
N THR A 81 5.99 6.98 -11.55
CA THR A 81 6.53 6.62 -12.86
C THR A 81 6.39 7.79 -13.83
N LYS A 82 5.23 8.42 -13.89
CA LYS A 82 5.00 9.58 -14.76
C LYS A 82 5.84 10.79 -14.37
N VAL A 83 6.01 11.06 -13.07
CA VAL A 83 6.91 12.12 -12.58
C VAL A 83 8.34 11.87 -13.02
N PHE A 84 8.80 10.62 -12.94
CA PHE A 84 10.17 10.25 -13.31
C PHE A 84 10.41 10.32 -14.83
N GLU A 85 9.42 9.89 -15.64
CA GLU A 85 9.52 9.92 -17.10
C GLU A 85 9.38 11.33 -17.69
N SER A 86 8.69 12.23 -16.99
CA SER A 86 8.44 13.60 -17.42
C SER A 86 8.64 14.55 -16.23
N PRO A 87 9.88 14.80 -15.83
CA PRO A 87 10.20 15.66 -14.68
C PRO A 87 9.69 17.08 -14.89
N TYR A 88 9.19 17.70 -13.82
CA TYR A 88 8.78 19.10 -13.85
C TYR A 88 9.96 20.06 -14.10
N ALA A 89 9.66 21.23 -14.62
CA ALA A 89 10.69 22.25 -14.92
C ALA A 89 11.44 22.66 -13.65
N GLY A 90 12.78 22.67 -13.74
CA GLY A 90 13.66 23.07 -12.64
C GLY A 90 13.85 22.04 -11.53
N ILE A 91 13.42 20.78 -11.72
CA ILE A 91 13.71 19.71 -10.76
C ILE A 91 15.22 19.61 -10.50
N THR A 92 15.63 19.54 -9.25
CA THR A 92 17.02 19.32 -8.89
C THR A 92 17.42 17.85 -9.03
N ALA A 93 18.71 17.56 -9.21
CA ALA A 93 19.20 16.19 -9.25
C ALA A 93 18.89 15.42 -7.96
N ALA A 94 18.91 16.10 -6.80
CA ALA A 94 18.57 15.50 -5.52
C ALA A 94 17.07 15.14 -5.43
N GLU A 95 16.17 16.05 -5.84
CA GLU A 95 14.74 15.77 -5.88
C GLU A 95 14.42 14.63 -6.86
N SER A 96 15.00 14.68 -8.06
CA SER A 96 14.81 13.63 -9.07
C SER A 96 15.25 12.26 -8.56
N ALA A 97 16.41 12.18 -7.90
CA ALA A 97 16.89 10.93 -7.32
C ALA A 97 15.92 10.39 -6.25
N ARG A 98 15.44 11.25 -5.35
CA ARG A 98 14.54 10.83 -4.26
C ARG A 98 13.15 10.47 -4.73
N LEU A 99 12.58 11.22 -5.68
CA LEU A 99 11.31 10.84 -6.31
C LEU A 99 11.45 9.52 -7.10
N GLY A 100 12.63 9.25 -7.65
CA GLY A 100 12.98 7.97 -8.26
C GLY A 100 13.07 6.83 -7.23
N ASP A 101 13.66 7.05 -6.06
CA ASP A 101 13.71 6.08 -4.96
C ASP A 101 12.27 5.74 -4.50
N ILE A 102 11.40 6.76 -4.32
CA ILE A 102 9.99 6.55 -3.96
C ILE A 102 9.28 5.74 -5.04
N ARG A 103 9.41 6.11 -6.33
CA ARG A 103 8.85 5.32 -7.44
C ARG A 103 9.20 3.84 -7.33
N ASP A 104 10.45 3.52 -7.05
CA ASP A 104 10.92 2.13 -6.99
C ASP A 104 10.34 1.38 -5.79
N HIS A 105 10.07 2.09 -4.67
CA HIS A 105 9.35 1.52 -3.54
C HIS A 105 7.88 1.23 -3.93
N GLU A 106 7.16 2.19 -4.53
CA GLU A 106 5.76 2.01 -4.93
C GLU A 106 5.59 0.89 -5.97
N ILE A 107 6.51 0.78 -6.93
CA ILE A 107 6.54 -0.35 -7.86
C ILE A 107 6.73 -1.66 -7.09
N SER A 108 7.62 -1.68 -6.10
CA SER A 108 7.88 -2.88 -5.30
C SER A 108 6.67 -3.27 -4.44
N HIS A 109 5.99 -2.32 -3.81
CA HIS A 109 4.76 -2.54 -3.06
C HIS A 109 3.64 -3.07 -3.97
N ARG A 110 3.41 -2.43 -5.10
CA ARG A 110 2.44 -2.88 -6.11
C ARG A 110 2.69 -4.32 -6.54
N GLU A 111 3.92 -4.67 -6.93
CA GLU A 111 4.25 -6.04 -7.35
C GLU A 111 4.18 -7.03 -6.19
N PHE A 112 4.49 -6.59 -4.97
CA PHE A 112 4.32 -7.39 -3.77
C PHE A 112 2.85 -7.81 -3.60
N PHE A 113 1.90 -6.86 -3.61
CA PHE A 113 0.46 -7.17 -3.48
C PHE A 113 -0.03 -8.03 -4.63
N LYS A 114 0.35 -7.72 -5.85
CA LYS A 114 0.01 -8.52 -7.03
C LYS A 114 0.45 -9.98 -6.89
N ASN A 115 1.67 -10.21 -6.41
CA ASN A 115 2.19 -11.55 -6.21
C ASN A 115 1.52 -12.26 -5.03
N ALA A 116 1.26 -11.56 -3.92
CA ALA A 116 0.56 -12.11 -2.77
C ALA A 116 -0.88 -12.54 -3.09
N LEU A 117 -1.56 -11.76 -3.92
CA LEU A 117 -2.93 -12.04 -4.37
C LEU A 117 -2.98 -13.11 -5.47
N GLY A 118 -1.94 -13.26 -6.29
CA GLY A 118 -1.92 -14.20 -7.41
C GLY A 118 -3.12 -14.04 -8.35
N THR A 119 -3.90 -15.10 -8.53
CA THR A 119 -5.10 -15.10 -9.37
C THR A 119 -6.28 -14.33 -8.77
N SER A 120 -6.20 -13.96 -7.50
CA SER A 120 -7.22 -13.15 -6.81
C SER A 120 -6.97 -11.64 -6.93
N ALA A 121 -5.85 -11.24 -7.56
CA ALA A 121 -5.55 -9.84 -7.80
C ALA A 121 -6.59 -9.22 -8.74
N ILE A 122 -7.03 -8.00 -8.41
CA ILE A 122 -7.83 -7.22 -9.35
C ILE A 122 -7.02 -6.90 -10.61
N ILE A 123 -7.72 -6.56 -11.67
CA ILE A 123 -7.10 -6.12 -12.93
C ILE A 123 -6.26 -4.87 -12.72
N SER A 124 -5.36 -4.59 -13.66
CA SER A 124 -4.70 -3.29 -13.76
C SER A 124 -5.75 -2.20 -14.00
N LEU A 125 -5.76 -1.19 -13.13
CA LEU A 125 -6.72 -0.10 -13.19
C LEU A 125 -6.35 0.88 -14.31
N THR A 126 -7.38 1.42 -14.95
CA THR A 126 -7.23 2.57 -15.85
C THR A 126 -7.24 3.83 -15.01
N LEU A 127 -6.12 4.54 -14.98
CA LEU A 127 -5.95 5.73 -14.16
C LEU A 127 -6.22 7.01 -14.96
N ASP A 128 -6.57 8.07 -14.24
CA ASP A 128 -6.78 9.40 -14.79
C ASP A 128 -6.03 10.45 -13.97
N PHE A 129 -4.98 10.99 -14.55
CA PHE A 129 -4.18 12.06 -13.97
C PHE A 129 -4.35 13.38 -14.71
N SER A 130 -5.45 13.55 -15.48
CA SER A 130 -5.70 14.74 -16.29
C SER A 130 -5.82 16.03 -15.47
N THR A 131 -6.17 15.92 -14.19
CA THR A 131 -6.28 17.06 -13.26
C THR A 131 -4.96 17.46 -12.62
N ILE A 132 -3.89 16.67 -12.80
CA ILE A 132 -2.59 16.90 -12.18
C ILE A 132 -1.70 17.71 -13.11
N ASN A 133 -1.15 18.80 -12.61
CA ASN A 133 -0.16 19.59 -13.35
C ASN A 133 1.26 19.03 -13.13
N PHE A 134 1.67 18.10 -14.00
CA PHE A 134 3.02 17.51 -13.95
C PHE A 134 4.13 18.47 -14.38
N GLY A 135 3.81 19.61 -14.99
CA GLY A 135 4.80 20.58 -15.48
C GLY A 135 5.39 21.48 -14.38
N THR A 136 4.83 21.47 -13.18
CA THR A 136 5.26 22.34 -12.07
C THR A 136 5.61 21.55 -10.81
N ARG A 137 6.61 22.07 -10.08
CA ARG A 137 7.00 21.49 -8.78
C ARG A 137 5.83 21.41 -7.81
N ASP A 138 5.08 22.49 -7.68
CA ASP A 138 3.91 22.56 -6.79
C ASP A 138 2.83 21.54 -7.17
N GLY A 139 2.50 21.41 -8.44
CA GLY A 139 1.51 20.43 -8.91
C GLY A 139 1.93 18.99 -8.64
N VAL A 140 3.21 18.66 -8.77
CA VAL A 140 3.74 17.33 -8.47
C VAL A 140 3.81 17.09 -6.97
N LEU A 141 4.45 17.99 -6.19
CA LEU A 141 4.68 17.74 -4.77
C LEU A 141 3.40 17.83 -3.94
N SER A 142 2.45 18.71 -4.28
CA SER A 142 1.14 18.74 -3.60
C SER A 142 0.33 17.46 -3.84
N THR A 143 0.39 16.91 -5.06
CA THR A 143 -0.24 15.63 -5.37
C THR A 143 0.46 14.47 -4.69
N ALA A 144 1.80 14.44 -4.72
CA ALA A 144 2.60 13.45 -3.99
C ALA A 144 2.22 13.43 -2.51
N LYS A 145 2.21 14.61 -1.85
CA LYS A 145 1.78 14.74 -0.45
C LYS A 145 0.38 14.16 -0.23
N ALA A 146 -0.57 14.46 -1.13
CA ALA A 146 -1.94 13.98 -0.98
C ALA A 146 -2.02 12.45 -1.10
N PHE A 147 -1.24 11.83 -1.98
CA PHE A 147 -1.21 10.39 -2.15
C PHE A 147 -0.54 9.70 -0.97
N GLU A 148 0.65 10.13 -0.57
CA GLU A 148 1.35 9.55 0.58
C GLU A 148 0.54 9.67 1.88
N ASP A 149 -0.03 10.84 2.17
CA ASP A 149 -0.90 11.04 3.33
C ASP A 149 -2.16 10.15 3.25
N LEU A 150 -2.67 9.91 2.05
CA LEU A 150 -3.80 9.00 1.84
C LEU A 150 -3.38 7.56 2.07
N GLY A 151 -2.24 7.13 1.52
CA GLY A 151 -1.67 5.80 1.70
C GLY A 151 -1.43 5.47 3.17
N VAL A 152 -0.73 6.33 3.91
CA VAL A 152 -0.53 6.16 5.37
C VAL A 152 -1.87 5.98 6.09
N SER A 153 -2.83 6.89 5.84
CA SER A 153 -4.13 6.82 6.52
C SER A 153 -4.96 5.60 6.12
N ALA A 154 -4.76 5.10 4.90
CA ALA A 154 -5.41 3.91 4.36
C ALA A 154 -4.93 2.64 5.07
N TYR A 155 -3.62 2.48 5.23
CA TYR A 155 -3.03 1.35 5.97
C TYR A 155 -3.44 1.37 7.44
N ASN A 156 -3.38 2.53 8.09
CA ASN A 156 -3.79 2.70 9.48
C ASN A 156 -5.27 2.33 9.69
N GLY A 157 -6.13 2.72 8.74
CA GLY A 157 -7.56 2.46 8.83
C GLY A 157 -7.98 1.06 8.45
N ALA A 158 -7.20 0.37 7.60
CA ALA A 158 -7.53 -0.98 7.15
C ALA A 158 -6.83 -2.09 7.95
N GLY A 159 -5.76 -1.77 8.68
CA GLY A 159 -4.94 -2.77 9.38
C GLY A 159 -5.74 -3.66 10.34
N HIS A 160 -6.63 -3.08 11.13
CA HIS A 160 -7.46 -3.82 12.08
C HIS A 160 -8.52 -4.73 11.44
N LEU A 161 -8.77 -4.58 10.13
CA LEU A 161 -9.71 -5.39 9.35
C LEU A 161 -9.07 -6.68 8.83
N LEU A 162 -7.74 -6.82 8.94
CA LEU A 162 -7.02 -8.03 8.57
C LEU A 162 -7.16 -9.11 9.64
N ALA A 163 -7.63 -10.28 9.24
CA ALA A 163 -7.72 -11.44 10.12
C ALA A 163 -6.36 -12.16 10.27
N SER A 164 -5.51 -12.13 9.24
CA SER A 164 -4.18 -12.73 9.26
C SER A 164 -3.17 -11.82 9.95
N ALA A 165 -2.55 -12.31 11.03
CA ALA A 165 -1.46 -11.62 11.72
C ALA A 165 -0.24 -11.41 10.81
N ASP A 166 0.02 -12.33 9.87
CA ASP A 166 1.11 -12.21 8.90
C ASP A 166 0.86 -11.05 7.93
N TYR A 167 -0.36 -10.91 7.42
CA TYR A 167 -0.72 -9.77 6.56
C TYR A 167 -0.69 -8.45 7.33
N LEU A 168 -1.13 -8.43 8.59
CA LEU A 168 -1.02 -7.25 9.45
C LEU A 168 0.45 -6.85 9.67
N LEU A 169 1.32 -7.82 9.95
CA LEU A 169 2.76 -7.56 10.08
C LEU A 169 3.37 -6.98 8.80
N LEU A 170 2.96 -7.50 7.64
CA LEU A 170 3.43 -7.00 6.33
C LEU A 170 2.91 -5.59 6.04
N ALA A 171 1.63 -5.34 6.30
CA ALA A 171 1.03 -4.01 6.20
C ALA A 171 1.76 -3.00 7.10
N GLY A 172 2.12 -3.40 8.33
CA GLY A 172 2.92 -2.60 9.25
C GLY A 172 4.31 -2.24 8.71
N LYS A 173 4.95 -3.15 7.97
CA LYS A 173 6.24 -2.88 7.32
C LYS A 173 6.10 -1.89 6.16
N ILE A 174 5.04 -2.01 5.36
CA ILE A 174 4.78 -1.12 4.23
C ILE A 174 4.42 0.27 4.75
N VAL A 175 3.45 0.42 5.66
CA VAL A 175 3.04 1.73 6.17
C VAL A 175 4.19 2.49 6.83
N SER A 176 5.18 1.80 7.38
CA SER A 176 6.38 2.44 7.89
C SER A 176 7.28 3.05 6.79
N VAL A 177 7.17 2.56 5.56
CA VAL A 177 7.83 3.14 4.37
C VAL A 177 7.02 4.32 3.85
N GLU A 178 5.69 4.16 3.71
CA GLU A 178 4.75 5.22 3.33
C GLU A 178 4.89 6.46 4.23
N ALA A 179 4.97 6.27 5.55
CA ALA A 179 5.17 7.37 6.48
C ALA A 179 6.49 8.13 6.25
N ARG A 180 7.54 7.43 5.80
CA ARG A 180 8.82 8.07 5.43
C ARG A 180 8.70 8.85 4.13
N HIS A 181 7.96 8.34 3.14
CA HIS A 181 7.67 9.07 1.90
C HIS A 181 6.88 10.34 2.22
N ALA A 182 5.77 10.23 2.96
CA ALA A 182 4.96 11.35 3.38
C ALA A 182 5.77 12.42 4.12
N ALA A 183 6.60 12.02 5.09
CA ALA A 183 7.48 12.92 5.83
C ALA A 183 8.47 13.64 4.92
N TYR A 184 9.10 12.90 4.00
CA TYR A 184 10.06 13.48 3.06
C TYR A 184 9.41 14.47 2.08
N ILE A 185 8.25 14.13 1.53
CA ILE A 185 7.52 15.02 0.61
C ILE A 185 7.06 16.30 1.34
N ARG A 186 6.58 16.19 2.58
CA ARG A 186 6.24 17.35 3.40
C ARG A 186 7.45 18.27 3.59
N ASP A 187 8.60 17.70 3.97
CA ASP A 187 9.83 18.46 4.19
C ASP A 187 10.37 19.12 2.91
N LEU A 188 10.21 18.46 1.74
CA LEU A 188 10.51 19.06 0.44
C LEU A 188 9.63 20.29 0.14
N ILE A 189 8.36 20.26 0.54
CA ILE A 189 7.42 21.38 0.33
C ILE A 189 7.77 22.54 1.26
N ALA A 190 7.92 22.25 2.55
CA ALA A 190 8.23 23.21 3.59
C ALA A 190 9.23 22.61 4.59
N PRO A 191 10.49 23.04 4.58
CA PRO A 191 11.49 22.50 5.50
C PRO A 191 11.06 22.55 6.96
N GLY A 192 11.15 21.44 7.65
CA GLY A 192 10.71 21.26 9.05
C GLY A 192 9.29 20.74 9.20
N SER A 193 8.50 20.58 8.13
CA SER A 193 7.11 20.10 8.18
C SER A 193 6.98 18.56 8.14
N PHE A 194 8.08 17.83 8.27
CA PHE A 194 8.11 16.36 8.16
C PHE A 194 7.12 15.63 9.08
N ALA A 195 6.81 16.22 10.24
CA ALA A 195 5.89 15.67 11.23
C ALA A 195 4.52 16.39 11.29
N ASP A 196 4.20 17.23 10.31
CA ASP A 196 2.90 17.88 10.22
C ASP A 196 1.80 16.85 9.89
N GLY A 197 0.57 17.12 10.37
CA GLY A 197 -0.57 16.25 10.10
C GLY A 197 -0.80 15.15 11.13
N LEU A 198 0.01 15.07 12.17
CA LEU A 198 -0.22 14.20 13.33
C LEU A 198 -1.36 14.74 14.20
N ASP A 199 -2.03 13.85 14.92
CA ASP A 199 -2.99 14.24 15.95
C ASP A 199 -2.30 14.76 17.23
N MET A 200 -3.09 15.17 18.23
CA MET A 200 -2.57 15.67 19.51
C MET A 200 -1.78 14.63 20.32
N ASN A 201 -1.89 13.35 19.97
CA ASN A 201 -1.14 12.25 20.61
C ASN A 201 0.11 11.86 19.80
N GLY A 202 0.40 12.58 18.71
CA GLY A 202 1.51 12.27 17.82
C GLY A 202 1.25 11.06 16.91
N LEU A 203 -0.02 10.73 16.66
CA LEU A 203 -0.41 9.60 15.80
C LEU A 203 -0.82 10.10 14.40
N GLU A 204 -0.49 9.31 13.40
CA GLU A 204 -0.92 9.54 12.02
C GLU A 204 -2.43 9.31 11.86
N MET A 205 -3.00 9.98 10.87
CA MET A 205 -4.41 9.86 10.54
C MET A 205 -4.79 8.42 10.15
N SER A 206 -6.05 8.08 10.39
CA SER A 206 -6.65 6.79 10.01
C SER A 206 -7.97 7.06 9.27
N ARG A 207 -8.18 6.42 8.13
CA ARG A 207 -9.39 6.51 7.31
C ARG A 207 -9.92 5.14 6.97
N THR A 208 -11.24 5.00 6.98
CA THR A 208 -11.89 3.77 6.53
C THR A 208 -11.65 3.54 5.03
N PRO A 209 -11.67 2.28 4.54
CA PRO A 209 -11.52 1.99 3.12
C PRO A 209 -12.52 2.74 2.23
N ILE A 210 -13.73 2.98 2.70
CA ILE A 210 -14.76 3.71 1.94
C ILE A 210 -14.36 5.19 1.78
N GLU A 211 -13.88 5.85 2.82
CA GLU A 211 -13.40 7.23 2.76
C GLU A 211 -12.22 7.37 1.81
N VAL A 212 -11.26 6.44 1.90
CA VAL A 212 -10.08 6.44 1.03
C VAL A 212 -10.47 6.23 -0.43
N LEU A 213 -11.32 5.24 -0.72
CA LEU A 213 -11.79 4.97 -2.09
C LEU A 213 -12.59 6.13 -2.67
N ALA A 214 -13.35 6.87 -1.85
CA ALA A 214 -14.04 8.07 -2.30
C ALA A 214 -13.07 9.18 -2.74
N ILE A 215 -11.94 9.35 -2.04
CA ILE A 215 -10.87 10.28 -2.41
C ILE A 215 -10.14 9.78 -3.67
N ALA A 216 -9.76 8.50 -3.71
CA ALA A 216 -9.03 7.89 -4.82
C ALA A 216 -9.84 7.81 -6.12
N ALA A 217 -11.18 7.84 -6.04
CA ALA A 217 -12.08 7.70 -7.19
C ALA A 217 -11.84 8.74 -8.28
N SER A 218 -11.33 9.93 -7.96
CA SER A 218 -11.00 10.97 -8.94
C SER A 218 -9.83 10.58 -9.86
N TYR A 219 -9.04 9.59 -9.48
CA TYR A 219 -7.86 9.11 -10.21
C TYR A 219 -8.06 7.75 -10.87
N ILE A 220 -9.25 7.14 -10.74
CA ILE A 220 -9.56 5.80 -11.25
C ILE A 220 -10.75 5.88 -12.22
N LYS A 221 -10.56 5.49 -13.47
CA LYS A 221 -11.67 5.41 -14.46
C LYS A 221 -12.58 4.21 -14.25
N ASN A 222 -12.05 3.13 -13.68
CA ASN A 222 -12.85 1.95 -13.38
C ASN A 222 -13.76 2.23 -12.18
N LYS A 223 -15.02 1.80 -12.28
CA LYS A 223 -15.87 1.76 -11.10
C LYS A 223 -15.33 0.69 -10.15
N ILE A 224 -15.06 1.04 -8.90
CA ILE A 224 -14.66 0.10 -7.85
C ILE A 224 -15.89 -0.38 -7.10
N ASN A 225 -15.97 -1.69 -6.86
CA ASN A 225 -16.96 -2.30 -5.98
C ASN A 225 -16.27 -2.77 -4.68
N ALA A 226 -16.55 -2.08 -3.60
CA ALA A 226 -16.02 -2.34 -2.26
C ALA A 226 -17.09 -2.86 -1.28
N SER A 227 -18.26 -3.28 -1.78
CA SER A 227 -19.42 -3.63 -0.95
C SER A 227 -19.18 -4.85 -0.04
N ASN A 228 -18.17 -5.66 -0.35
CA ASN A 228 -17.84 -6.89 0.37
C ASN A 228 -16.63 -6.73 1.31
N LEU A 229 -16.05 -5.53 1.39
CA LEU A 229 -14.95 -5.27 2.32
C LEU A 229 -15.42 -5.41 3.76
N PRO A 230 -14.59 -5.95 4.67
CA PRO A 230 -14.88 -5.93 6.10
C PRO A 230 -14.95 -4.49 6.62
N THR A 231 -15.80 -4.25 7.59
CA THR A 231 -16.04 -2.92 8.20
C THR A 231 -15.77 -2.89 9.69
N SER A 232 -15.53 -4.04 10.30
CA SER A 232 -15.21 -4.21 11.74
C SER A 232 -14.48 -5.54 11.95
#